data_e2eda3bddc4de437c5e4e517a6701f42
#
_entry.id   e2eda3bddc4de437c5e4e517a6701f42
#
_cell.length_a   1.000
_cell.length_b   1.000
_cell.length_c   1.000
_cell.angle_alpha   90.00
_cell.angle_beta   90.00
_cell.angle_gamma   90.00
#
_symmetry.space_group_name_H-M   'P 1'
#
loop_
_entity.id
_entity.type
_entity.pdbx_description
1 polymer ?
#
loop_
_entity_poly.entity_id
_entity_poly.type
_entity_poly.pdbx_seq_one_letter_code
_entity_poly.pdbx_strand_id
1 'polypeptide(L)'
;MPRASRWRTADDARLWEELVYCIFTAGASARMGLGSVEAVRHLLAGGTHEELAAALTGRHRYPNSRSGYIIVTREYLEGDCRLRLRERLSSFGDPFERRDWLAREKGIKGLGYKESSHFLRNVGLRGYAILDKHILRCLFEVGLLDSPQPPATRARYLATEERLRDFARDVQIDFDELDLVLWSMKTGEILK
;
A
#
# COMPACT_ATOMS: atom_id res chain seq x y z
N MET A 1 -9.09 13.70 9.52
CA MET A 1 -9.64 14.09 8.19
C MET A 1 -10.03 12.84 7.44
N PRO A 2 -11.19 12.77 6.75
CA PRO A 2 -11.59 11.61 5.95
C PRO A 2 -10.53 11.34 4.87
N ARG A 3 -10.23 10.05 4.58
CA ARG A 3 -9.22 9.65 3.57
C ARG A 3 -9.46 10.25 2.18
N ALA A 4 -10.71 10.38 1.76
CA ALA A 4 -11.07 11.01 0.47
C ALA A 4 -10.62 12.48 0.33
N SER A 5 -10.41 13.21 1.42
CA SER A 5 -9.89 14.58 1.37
C SER A 5 -8.39 14.64 1.11
N ARG A 6 -7.65 13.59 1.46
CA ARG A 6 -6.19 13.54 1.27
C ARG A 6 -5.79 13.53 -0.19
N TRP A 7 -6.52 12.81 -1.05
CA TRP A 7 -6.27 12.83 -2.48
C TRP A 7 -6.34 14.24 -3.08
N ARG A 8 -7.26 15.06 -2.60
CA ARG A 8 -7.46 16.42 -3.11
C ARG A 8 -6.37 17.40 -2.67
N THR A 9 -5.77 17.18 -1.50
CA THR A 9 -4.89 18.16 -0.83
C THR A 9 -3.43 17.74 -0.76
N ALA A 10 -3.10 16.44 -0.87
CA ALA A 10 -1.72 15.98 -0.84
C ALA A 10 -0.96 16.44 -2.09
N ASP A 11 0.24 16.98 -1.93
CA ASP A 11 1.18 17.21 -3.02
C ASP A 11 1.91 15.90 -3.43
N ASP A 12 2.70 15.96 -4.50
CA ASP A 12 3.42 14.79 -5.00
C ASP A 12 4.50 14.30 -4.03
N ALA A 13 5.10 15.18 -3.25
CA ALA A 13 6.06 14.81 -2.22
C ALA A 13 5.40 13.96 -1.12
N ARG A 14 4.18 14.32 -0.73
CA ARG A 14 3.38 13.54 0.22
C ARG A 14 2.92 12.21 -0.37
N LEU A 15 2.56 12.17 -1.64
CA LEU A 15 2.22 10.93 -2.33
C LEU A 15 3.44 9.99 -2.41
N TRP A 16 4.62 10.54 -2.69
CA TRP A 16 5.87 9.78 -2.67
C TRP A 16 6.19 9.23 -1.26
N GLU A 17 6.09 10.05 -0.22
CA GLU A 17 6.26 9.59 1.17
C GLU A 17 5.30 8.45 1.53
N GLU A 18 4.04 8.51 1.07
CA GLU A 18 3.06 7.46 1.31
C GLU A 18 3.41 6.16 0.55
N LEU A 19 3.93 6.28 -0.67
CA LEU A 19 4.42 5.12 -1.43
C LEU A 19 5.59 4.44 -0.71
N VAL A 20 6.55 5.22 -0.21
CA VAL A 20 7.68 4.73 0.60
C VAL A 20 7.19 4.06 1.88
N TYR A 21 6.18 4.63 2.55
CA TYR A 21 5.55 3.96 3.70
C TYR A 21 5.03 2.56 3.34
N CYS A 22 4.37 2.41 2.20
CA CYS A 22 3.88 1.10 1.75
C CYS A 22 5.02 0.13 1.41
N ILE A 23 6.14 0.62 0.86
CA ILE A 23 7.37 -0.17 0.69
C ILE A 23 7.88 -0.68 2.05
N PHE A 24 7.87 0.15 3.08
CA PHE A 24 8.33 -0.24 4.41
C PHE A 24 7.39 -1.21 5.13
N THR A 25 6.08 -1.11 4.92
CA THR A 25 5.11 -2.01 5.57
C THR A 25 4.98 -3.38 4.89
N ALA A 26 5.63 -3.60 3.75
CA ALA A 26 5.68 -4.91 3.11
C ALA A 26 6.48 -5.91 3.98
N GLY A 27 5.76 -6.78 4.70
CA GLY A 27 6.35 -7.74 5.65
C GLY A 27 6.81 -7.13 6.98
N ALA A 28 6.33 -5.93 7.33
CA ALA A 28 6.60 -5.26 8.60
C ALA A 28 5.33 -4.65 9.20
N SER A 29 5.40 -4.23 10.46
CA SER A 29 4.26 -3.59 11.13
C SER A 29 4.08 -2.13 10.67
N ALA A 30 2.85 -1.61 10.79
CA ALA A 30 2.55 -0.20 10.52
C ALA A 30 3.41 0.74 11.37
N ARG A 31 3.64 0.42 12.64
CA ARG A 31 4.50 1.19 13.55
C ARG A 31 5.95 1.25 13.05
N MET A 32 6.50 0.11 12.59
CA MET A 32 7.83 0.07 11.98
C MET A 32 7.89 0.91 10.70
N GLY A 33 6.86 0.83 9.85
CA GLY A 33 6.75 1.65 8.64
C GLY A 33 6.76 3.14 8.94
N LEU A 34 5.96 3.60 9.90
CA LEU A 34 5.91 5.01 10.32
C LEU A 34 7.26 5.51 10.86
N GLY A 35 7.89 4.75 11.77
CA GLY A 35 9.20 5.11 12.30
C GLY A 35 10.30 5.11 11.24
N SER A 36 10.20 4.24 10.23
CA SER A 36 11.14 4.19 9.11
C SER A 36 10.99 5.41 8.19
N VAL A 37 9.74 5.79 7.85
CA VAL A 37 9.49 7.03 7.06
C VAL A 37 10.04 8.24 7.78
N GLU A 38 9.77 8.39 9.07
CA GLU A 38 10.27 9.52 9.87
C GLU A 38 11.78 9.62 9.81
N ALA A 39 12.49 8.48 9.92
CA ALA A 39 13.94 8.44 9.89
C ALA A 39 14.55 8.88 8.54
N VAL A 40 13.86 8.59 7.42
CA VAL A 40 14.38 8.85 6.06
C VAL A 40 13.72 10.02 5.35
N ARG A 41 12.72 10.69 5.95
CA ARG A 41 11.92 11.73 5.29
C ARG A 41 12.77 12.79 4.58
N HIS A 42 13.82 13.28 5.23
CA HIS A 42 14.74 14.28 4.68
C HIS A 42 15.63 13.77 3.55
N LEU A 43 15.72 12.43 3.36
CA LEU A 43 16.51 11.77 2.32
C LEU A 43 15.66 11.35 1.11
N LEU A 44 14.33 11.43 1.18
CA LEU A 44 13.46 10.87 0.14
C LEU A 44 13.61 11.56 -1.22
N ALA A 45 13.98 12.85 -1.24
CA ALA A 45 14.14 13.61 -2.48
C ALA A 45 15.46 13.30 -3.20
N GLY A 46 16.56 13.01 -2.47
CA GLY A 46 17.88 12.91 -3.11
C GLY A 46 18.93 12.13 -2.32
N GLY A 47 18.56 11.51 -1.18
CA GLY A 47 19.50 10.71 -0.39
C GLY A 47 20.05 9.50 -1.16
N THR A 48 21.28 9.12 -0.88
CA THR A 48 21.94 7.93 -1.45
C THR A 48 21.45 6.63 -0.81
N HIS A 49 21.78 5.50 -1.42
CA HIS A 49 21.48 4.18 -0.85
C HIS A 49 22.10 4.02 0.55
N GLU A 50 23.36 4.45 0.71
CA GLU A 50 24.12 4.35 1.96
C GLU A 50 23.51 5.20 3.07
N GLU A 51 23.11 6.44 2.78
CA GLU A 51 22.45 7.33 3.72
C GLU A 51 21.11 6.77 4.18
N LEU A 52 20.28 6.29 3.24
CA LEU A 52 19.00 5.65 3.54
C LEU A 52 19.20 4.37 4.38
N ALA A 53 20.16 3.50 4.02
CA ALA A 53 20.44 2.27 4.75
C ALA A 53 20.93 2.57 6.17
N ALA A 54 21.81 3.55 6.34
CA ALA A 54 22.30 3.99 7.65
C ALA A 54 21.14 4.50 8.53
N ALA A 55 20.24 5.35 7.98
CA ALA A 55 19.09 5.88 8.70
C ALA A 55 18.08 4.79 9.11
N LEU A 56 17.97 3.71 8.32
CA LEU A 56 17.09 2.57 8.59
C LEU A 56 17.69 1.52 9.53
N THR A 57 19.00 1.55 9.77
CA THR A 57 19.68 0.60 10.65
C THR A 57 19.14 0.71 12.07
N GLY A 58 18.77 -0.44 12.68
CA GLY A 58 18.13 -0.50 13.99
C GLY A 58 16.63 -0.05 14.01
N ARG A 59 16.09 0.44 12.90
CA ARG A 59 14.71 0.92 12.79
C ARG A 59 13.83 0.04 11.89
N HIS A 60 14.43 -0.54 10.84
CA HIS A 60 13.75 -1.46 9.94
C HIS A 60 14.47 -2.80 9.87
N ARG A 61 13.69 -3.90 9.70
CA ARG A 61 14.23 -5.27 9.62
C ARG A 61 15.17 -5.49 8.42
N TYR A 62 14.94 -4.77 7.32
CA TYR A 62 15.65 -4.96 6.05
C TYR A 62 16.19 -3.61 5.53
N PRO A 63 17.14 -2.95 6.22
CA PRO A 63 17.59 -1.61 5.87
C PRO A 63 18.15 -1.53 4.44
N ASN A 64 19.06 -2.42 4.06
CA ASN A 64 19.69 -2.42 2.73
C ASN A 64 18.71 -2.71 1.60
N SER A 65 17.83 -3.70 1.76
CA SER A 65 16.86 -4.02 0.71
C SER A 65 15.84 -2.89 0.52
N ARG A 66 15.38 -2.27 1.62
CA ARG A 66 14.37 -1.20 1.52
C ARG A 66 14.96 0.10 0.98
N SER A 67 16.19 0.45 1.35
CA SER A 67 16.89 1.59 0.74
C SER A 67 17.08 1.38 -0.76
N GLY A 68 17.50 0.19 -1.18
CA GLY A 68 17.61 -0.15 -2.60
C GLY A 68 16.28 -0.05 -3.35
N TYR A 69 15.17 -0.48 -2.73
CA TYR A 69 13.84 -0.33 -3.34
C TYR A 69 13.44 1.14 -3.50
N ILE A 70 13.74 1.99 -2.52
CA ILE A 70 13.48 3.44 -2.61
C ILE A 70 14.26 4.05 -3.76
N ILE A 71 15.57 3.76 -3.87
CA ILE A 71 16.42 4.31 -4.93
C ILE A 71 15.88 3.93 -6.31
N VAL A 72 15.70 2.62 -6.58
CA VAL A 72 15.22 2.14 -7.88
C VAL A 72 13.84 2.70 -8.23
N THR A 73 12.93 2.76 -7.24
CA THR A 73 11.58 3.28 -7.47
C THR A 73 11.61 4.79 -7.74
N ARG A 74 12.44 5.55 -7.02
CA ARG A 74 12.60 6.99 -7.23
C ARG A 74 13.13 7.28 -8.64
N GLU A 75 14.22 6.64 -9.03
CA GLU A 75 14.84 6.79 -10.37
C GLU A 75 13.84 6.47 -11.49
N TYR A 76 13.08 5.38 -11.33
CA TYR A 76 12.04 5.03 -12.29
C TYR A 76 10.96 6.13 -12.38
N LEU A 77 10.43 6.58 -11.25
CA LEU A 77 9.37 7.60 -11.20
C LEU A 77 9.87 8.98 -11.69
N GLU A 78 11.12 9.32 -11.47
CA GLU A 78 11.74 10.51 -12.05
C GLU A 78 11.77 10.43 -13.59
N GLY A 79 12.12 9.29 -14.16
CA GLY A 79 12.12 9.05 -15.59
C GLY A 79 10.72 8.97 -16.20
N ASP A 80 9.79 8.24 -15.57
CA ASP A 80 8.43 8.01 -16.10
C ASP A 80 7.53 9.24 -15.98
N CYS A 81 7.51 9.90 -14.82
CA CYS A 81 6.55 10.97 -14.54
C CYS A 81 7.14 12.19 -13.81
N ARG A 82 8.45 12.30 -13.67
CA ARG A 82 9.14 13.39 -12.91
C ARG A 82 8.61 13.51 -11.49
N LEU A 83 8.35 12.36 -10.84
CA LEU A 83 7.70 12.25 -9.53
C LEU A 83 6.31 12.92 -9.44
N ARG A 84 5.68 13.28 -10.56
CA ARG A 84 4.30 13.82 -10.59
C ARG A 84 3.29 12.67 -10.45
N LEU A 85 3.30 12.04 -9.27
CA LEU A 85 2.49 10.86 -8.96
C LEU A 85 0.99 11.11 -9.11
N ARG A 86 0.51 12.30 -8.76
CA ARG A 86 -0.90 12.67 -8.92
C ARG A 86 -1.33 12.60 -10.37
N GLU A 87 -0.58 13.24 -11.25
CA GLU A 87 -0.87 13.25 -12.69
C GLU A 87 -0.82 11.82 -13.24
N ARG A 88 0.25 11.08 -12.90
CA ARG A 88 0.43 9.70 -13.33
C ARG A 88 -0.72 8.79 -12.88
N LEU A 89 -1.09 8.84 -11.61
CA LEU A 89 -2.21 8.04 -11.09
C LEU A 89 -3.56 8.45 -11.67
N SER A 90 -3.73 9.72 -12.04
CA SER A 90 -4.96 10.23 -12.66
C SER A 90 -5.06 9.87 -14.15
N SER A 91 -3.95 9.56 -14.82
CA SER A 91 -3.94 9.21 -16.25
C SER A 91 -4.56 7.84 -16.56
N PHE A 92 -4.71 6.96 -15.56
CA PHE A 92 -5.36 5.67 -15.73
C PHE A 92 -6.89 5.83 -15.71
N GLY A 93 -7.55 5.42 -16.79
CA GLY A 93 -9.01 5.36 -16.88
C GLY A 93 -9.61 4.21 -16.05
N ASP A 94 -8.88 3.09 -15.97
CA ASP A 94 -9.28 1.90 -15.24
C ASP A 94 -8.56 1.81 -13.87
N PRO A 95 -9.29 1.68 -12.75
CA PRO A 95 -8.73 1.43 -11.43
C PRO A 95 -7.82 0.18 -11.36
N PHE A 96 -8.14 -0.87 -12.12
CA PHE A 96 -7.32 -2.09 -12.14
C PHE A 96 -5.97 -1.86 -12.82
N GLU A 97 -5.93 -1.14 -13.93
CA GLU A 97 -4.68 -0.77 -14.62
C GLU A 97 -3.78 0.09 -13.72
N ARG A 98 -4.36 1.02 -12.97
CA ARG A 98 -3.64 1.85 -11.99
C ARG A 98 -2.94 0.99 -10.93
N ARG A 99 -3.63 0.01 -10.37
CA ARG A 99 -3.06 -0.92 -9.39
C ARG A 99 -2.05 -1.87 -10.03
N ASP A 100 -2.33 -2.36 -11.24
CA ASP A 100 -1.43 -3.22 -11.99
C ASP A 100 -0.10 -2.53 -12.28
N TRP A 101 -0.11 -1.25 -12.64
CA TRP A 101 1.10 -0.45 -12.80
C TRP A 101 1.93 -0.44 -11.52
N LEU A 102 1.34 -0.15 -10.37
CA LEU A 102 2.06 -0.16 -9.09
C LEU A 102 2.60 -1.55 -8.71
N ALA A 103 1.83 -2.62 -8.97
CA ALA A 103 2.15 -3.97 -8.50
C ALA A 103 3.09 -4.74 -9.43
N ARG A 104 3.16 -4.39 -10.72
CA ARG A 104 3.83 -5.20 -11.76
C ARG A 104 4.95 -4.46 -12.48
N GLU A 105 4.99 -3.13 -12.39
CA GLU A 105 6.06 -2.36 -13.00
C GLU A 105 7.41 -2.71 -12.36
N LYS A 106 8.36 -3.13 -13.19
CA LYS A 106 9.68 -3.57 -12.71
C LYS A 106 10.50 -2.47 -12.06
N GLY A 107 10.25 -1.23 -12.41
CA GLY A 107 10.86 -0.06 -11.81
C GLY A 107 10.29 0.28 -10.43
N ILE A 108 9.09 -0.20 -10.08
CA ILE A 108 8.50 0.00 -8.75
C ILE A 108 8.80 -1.24 -7.90
N LYS A 109 9.59 -1.07 -6.85
CA LYS A 109 10.08 -2.18 -6.01
C LYS A 109 9.36 -2.28 -4.67
N GLY A 110 9.19 -3.51 -4.23
CA GLY A 110 8.67 -3.80 -2.88
C GLY A 110 7.15 -3.69 -2.74
N LEU A 111 6.41 -3.48 -3.81
CA LEU A 111 4.95 -3.46 -3.84
C LEU A 111 4.40 -4.70 -4.56
N GLY A 112 3.51 -5.42 -3.87
CA GLY A 112 2.60 -6.38 -4.49
C GLY A 112 1.20 -5.79 -4.59
N TYR A 113 0.19 -6.60 -4.95
CA TYR A 113 -1.21 -6.15 -5.05
C TYR A 113 -1.74 -5.58 -3.73
N LYS A 114 -1.38 -6.19 -2.61
CA LYS A 114 -1.82 -5.75 -1.27
C LYS A 114 -1.24 -4.37 -0.93
N GLU A 115 0.07 -4.17 -1.11
CA GLU A 115 0.73 -2.89 -0.83
C GLU A 115 0.28 -1.80 -1.80
N SER A 116 0.05 -2.14 -3.07
CA SER A 116 -0.50 -1.21 -4.08
C SER A 116 -1.91 -0.76 -3.71
N SER A 117 -2.79 -1.69 -3.30
CA SER A 117 -4.12 -1.36 -2.78
C SER A 117 -4.03 -0.47 -1.53
N HIS A 118 -3.10 -0.79 -0.61
CA HIS A 118 -2.87 -0.02 0.61
C HIS A 118 -2.46 1.43 0.28
N PHE A 119 -1.50 1.60 -0.62
CA PHE A 119 -1.09 2.93 -1.08
C PHE A 119 -2.27 3.72 -1.68
N LEU A 120 -2.98 3.14 -2.66
CA LEU A 120 -4.11 3.79 -3.33
C LEU A 120 -5.20 4.22 -2.34
N ARG A 121 -5.52 3.38 -1.36
CA ARG A 121 -6.47 3.67 -0.29
C ARG A 121 -5.97 4.78 0.65
N ASN A 122 -4.70 4.76 1.02
CA ASN A 122 -4.11 5.76 1.91
C ASN A 122 -4.08 7.15 1.28
N VAL A 123 -3.86 7.24 -0.01
CA VAL A 123 -3.92 8.52 -0.73
C VAL A 123 -5.34 8.97 -1.07
N GLY A 124 -6.36 8.17 -0.74
CA GLY A 124 -7.79 8.54 -0.84
C GLY A 124 -8.50 8.07 -2.11
N LEU A 125 -7.88 7.18 -2.87
CA LEU A 125 -8.53 6.48 -3.97
C LEU A 125 -9.32 5.27 -3.44
N ARG A 126 -10.53 5.07 -3.97
CA ARG A 126 -11.50 4.09 -3.45
C ARG A 126 -11.61 2.85 -4.34
N GLY A 127 -12.20 1.80 -3.78
CA GLY A 127 -12.54 0.58 -4.51
C GLY A 127 -11.45 -0.48 -4.54
N TYR A 128 -10.45 -0.42 -3.67
CA TYR A 128 -9.35 -1.38 -3.57
C TYR A 128 -9.37 -2.11 -2.23
N ALA A 129 -9.41 -3.44 -2.23
CA ALA A 129 -9.27 -4.22 -1.00
C ALA A 129 -7.79 -4.29 -0.54
N ILE A 130 -7.57 -4.20 0.75
CA ILE A 130 -6.26 -4.46 1.37
C ILE A 130 -6.31 -5.88 1.96
N LEU A 131 -5.98 -6.88 1.14
CA LEU A 131 -6.05 -8.29 1.53
C LEU A 131 -4.79 -8.69 2.32
N ASP A 132 -4.69 -8.21 3.54
CA ASP A 132 -3.63 -8.62 4.45
C ASP A 132 -3.97 -9.95 5.17
N LYS A 133 -3.00 -10.47 5.93
CA LYS A 133 -3.18 -11.75 6.65
C LYS A 133 -4.34 -11.75 7.65
N HIS A 134 -4.66 -10.59 8.23
CA HIS A 134 -5.75 -10.47 9.21
C HIS A 134 -7.10 -10.50 8.51
N ILE A 135 -7.23 -9.74 7.42
CA ILE A 135 -8.44 -9.75 6.57
C ILE A 135 -8.68 -11.14 5.98
N LEU A 136 -7.66 -11.76 5.38
CA LEU A 136 -7.79 -13.09 4.79
C LEU A 136 -8.20 -14.13 5.84
N ARG A 137 -7.68 -14.02 7.06
CA ARG A 137 -8.08 -14.89 8.16
C ARG A 137 -9.52 -14.67 8.59
N CYS A 138 -9.98 -13.40 8.71
CA CYS A 138 -11.39 -13.11 8.98
C CYS A 138 -12.30 -13.69 7.91
N LEU A 139 -11.97 -13.50 6.62
CA LEU A 139 -12.76 -14.02 5.51
C LEU A 139 -12.83 -15.56 5.50
N PHE A 140 -11.75 -16.23 5.89
CA PHE A 140 -11.73 -17.68 6.09
C PHE A 140 -12.62 -18.11 7.28
N GLU A 141 -12.51 -17.45 8.42
CA GLU A 141 -13.29 -17.77 9.63
C GLU A 141 -14.80 -17.58 9.45
N VAL A 142 -15.21 -16.63 8.59
CA VAL A 142 -16.64 -16.44 8.26
C VAL A 142 -17.09 -17.28 7.04
N GLY A 143 -16.25 -18.19 6.53
CA GLY A 143 -16.60 -19.10 5.47
C GLY A 143 -16.61 -18.51 4.04
N LEU A 144 -16.10 -17.29 3.87
CA LEU A 144 -16.01 -16.64 2.57
C LEU A 144 -14.83 -17.14 1.72
N LEU A 145 -13.81 -17.70 2.34
CA LEU A 145 -12.63 -18.28 1.67
C LEU A 145 -12.38 -19.69 2.14
N ASP A 146 -11.89 -20.53 1.25
CA ASP A 146 -11.50 -21.91 1.55
C ASP A 146 -10.12 -21.98 2.25
N SER A 147 -9.34 -20.90 2.21
CA SER A 147 -8.00 -20.82 2.81
C SER A 147 -7.64 -19.38 3.15
N PRO A 148 -6.94 -19.13 4.29
CA PRO A 148 -6.47 -17.81 4.67
C PRO A 148 -5.15 -17.41 3.99
N GLN A 149 -4.68 -18.18 3.01
CA GLN A 149 -3.42 -17.91 2.33
C GLN A 149 -3.51 -16.70 1.41
N PRO A 150 -2.46 -15.86 1.35
CA PRO A 150 -2.41 -14.72 0.42
C PRO A 150 -2.59 -15.17 -1.04
N PRO A 151 -3.40 -14.43 -1.83
CA PRO A 151 -3.57 -14.73 -3.25
C PRO A 151 -2.23 -14.62 -4.00
N ALA A 152 -1.77 -15.72 -4.59
CA ALA A 152 -0.46 -15.79 -5.27
C ALA A 152 -0.47 -15.15 -6.68
N THR A 153 -1.64 -14.91 -7.27
CA THR A 153 -1.78 -14.36 -8.63
C THR A 153 -2.75 -13.20 -8.67
N ARG A 154 -2.62 -12.35 -9.71
CA ARG A 154 -3.58 -11.27 -10.00
C ARG A 154 -5.02 -11.78 -10.03
N ALA A 155 -5.27 -12.84 -10.77
CA ALA A 155 -6.62 -13.38 -10.94
C ALA A 155 -7.23 -13.80 -9.58
N ARG A 156 -6.45 -14.49 -8.73
CA ARG A 156 -6.88 -14.88 -7.38
C ARG A 156 -7.10 -13.65 -6.49
N TYR A 157 -6.24 -12.62 -6.59
CA TYR A 157 -6.42 -11.39 -5.83
C TYR A 157 -7.74 -10.71 -6.17
N LEU A 158 -8.02 -10.53 -7.46
CA LEU A 158 -9.25 -9.92 -7.94
C LEU A 158 -10.50 -10.74 -7.58
N ALA A 159 -10.43 -12.07 -7.70
CA ALA A 159 -11.53 -12.95 -7.29
C ALA A 159 -11.81 -12.86 -5.78
N THR A 160 -10.78 -12.77 -4.94
CA THR A 160 -10.94 -12.58 -3.49
C THR A 160 -11.51 -11.19 -3.18
N GLU A 161 -11.05 -10.17 -3.87
CA GLU A 161 -11.57 -8.80 -3.74
C GLU A 161 -13.05 -8.73 -4.11
N GLU A 162 -13.49 -9.43 -5.16
CA GLU A 162 -14.90 -9.45 -5.54
C GLU A 162 -15.77 -10.17 -4.49
N ARG A 163 -15.32 -11.29 -3.94
CA ARG A 163 -16.01 -11.94 -2.81
C ARG A 163 -16.15 -11.00 -1.61
N LEU A 164 -15.11 -10.23 -1.30
CA LEU A 164 -15.19 -9.22 -0.22
C LEU A 164 -16.17 -8.10 -0.55
N ARG A 165 -16.26 -7.71 -1.83
CA ARG A 165 -17.20 -6.69 -2.30
C ARG A 165 -18.64 -7.16 -2.20
N ASP A 166 -18.90 -8.42 -2.57
CA ASP A 166 -20.22 -9.05 -2.43
C ASP A 166 -20.60 -9.11 -0.95
N PHE A 167 -19.71 -9.57 -0.10
CA PHE A 167 -19.93 -9.61 1.33
C PHE A 167 -20.20 -8.22 1.93
N ALA A 168 -19.49 -7.19 1.50
CA ALA A 168 -19.75 -5.80 1.91
C ALA A 168 -21.19 -5.37 1.61
N ARG A 169 -21.71 -5.75 0.43
CA ARG A 169 -23.11 -5.50 0.04
C ARG A 169 -24.09 -6.26 0.94
N ASP A 170 -23.82 -7.54 1.19
CA ASP A 170 -24.68 -8.40 2.00
C ASP A 170 -24.81 -7.89 3.45
N VAL A 171 -23.71 -7.41 4.03
CA VAL A 171 -23.69 -6.85 5.40
C VAL A 171 -23.98 -5.34 5.45
N GLN A 172 -24.24 -4.71 4.31
CA GLN A 172 -24.55 -3.29 4.17
C GLN A 172 -23.47 -2.35 4.76
N ILE A 173 -22.20 -2.74 4.64
CA ILE A 173 -21.05 -1.92 5.04
C ILE A 173 -20.34 -1.42 3.79
N ASP A 174 -19.91 -0.14 3.79
CA ASP A 174 -19.11 0.41 2.69
C ASP A 174 -17.86 -0.45 2.48
N PHE A 175 -17.61 -0.83 1.21
CA PHE A 175 -16.50 -1.71 0.84
C PHE A 175 -15.14 -1.17 1.29
N ASP A 176 -14.95 0.14 1.22
CA ASP A 176 -13.70 0.77 1.64
C ASP A 176 -13.55 0.92 3.16
N GLU A 177 -14.59 0.62 3.93
CA GLU A 177 -14.57 0.62 5.39
C GLU A 177 -14.53 -0.78 5.97
N LEU A 178 -15.01 -1.77 5.22
CA LEU A 178 -15.16 -3.15 5.70
C LEU A 178 -13.83 -3.76 6.15
N ASP A 179 -12.74 -3.55 5.41
CA ASP A 179 -11.42 -4.07 5.79
C ASP A 179 -10.92 -3.44 7.11
N LEU A 180 -11.23 -2.18 7.36
CA LEU A 180 -10.91 -1.52 8.64
C LEU A 180 -11.73 -2.09 9.79
N VAL A 181 -13.02 -2.35 9.57
CA VAL A 181 -13.90 -2.99 10.56
C VAL A 181 -13.37 -4.37 10.91
N LEU A 182 -13.12 -5.21 9.93
CA LEU A 182 -12.58 -6.56 10.12
C LEU A 182 -11.21 -6.54 10.81
N TRP A 183 -10.34 -5.61 10.42
CA TRP A 183 -9.02 -5.47 11.01
C TRP A 183 -9.08 -5.02 12.47
N SER A 184 -9.96 -4.05 12.79
CA SER A 184 -10.15 -3.56 14.17
C SER A 184 -10.71 -4.64 15.10
N MET A 185 -11.59 -5.51 14.59
CA MET A 185 -12.11 -6.65 15.36
C MET A 185 -11.01 -7.64 15.79
N LYS A 186 -9.94 -7.77 15.02
CA LYS A 186 -8.81 -8.68 15.28
C LYS A 186 -7.70 -8.05 16.10
N THR A 187 -7.46 -6.77 15.95
CA THR A 187 -6.29 -6.10 16.55
C THR A 187 -6.64 -5.20 17.71
N GLY A 188 -7.92 -4.82 17.86
CA GLY A 188 -8.39 -3.86 18.85
C GLY A 188 -7.95 -2.42 18.58
N GLU A 189 -7.25 -2.14 17.49
CA GLU A 189 -6.69 -0.82 17.15
C GLU A 189 -7.02 -0.45 15.70
N ILE A 190 -7.16 0.85 15.42
CA ILE A 190 -7.16 1.41 14.08
C ILE A 190 -5.93 2.29 13.97
N LEU A 191 -4.87 1.77 13.36
CA LEU A 191 -3.64 2.52 13.09
C LEU A 191 -3.68 3.05 11.65
N LYS A 192 -3.96 4.36 11.49
CA LYS A 192 -3.92 5.14 10.25
C LYS A 192 -5.14 5.02 9.34
#